data_1d0191857914935bd0c0f723ff558c6c
#
_entry.id   1d0191857914935bd0c0f723ff558c6c
#
_cell.length_a   1.000
_cell.length_b   1.000
_cell.length_c   1.000
_cell.angle_alpha   90.00
_cell.angle_beta   90.00
_cell.angle_gamma   90.00
#
_symmetry.space_group_name_H-M   'P 1'
#
loop_
_entity.id
_entity.type
_entity.pdbx_description
1 polymer ?
#
loop_
_entity_poly.entity_id
_entity_poly.type
_entity_poly.pdbx_seq_one_letter_code
_entity_poly.pdbx_strand_id
1 'polypeptide(L)'
;MMIALRKMKVGEFSTYAAYFVAEYAKEITQNYGYSIEKTLAIAEQDIKNDLPEGVATPNNYLLCIELYQGIKSELIGYLWYGLRDEGKTAFILDFYLLEQFQGQGHGK
;
A
#
# COMPACT_ATOMS: atom_id res chain seq x y z
N MET A 1 5.61 2.82 23.25
CA MET A 1 5.16 2.38 21.92
C MET A 1 5.15 3.54 20.97
N MET A 2 5.78 3.39 19.81
CA MET A 2 5.91 4.47 18.84
C MET A 2 5.64 3.94 17.43
N ILE A 3 4.92 4.72 16.64
CA ILE A 3 4.70 4.39 15.23
C ILE A 3 5.57 5.31 14.40
N ALA A 4 6.28 4.74 13.42
CA ALA A 4 7.15 5.51 12.54
C ALA A 4 6.91 5.12 11.09
N LEU A 5 7.15 6.07 10.20
CA LEU A 5 7.09 5.86 8.76
C LEU A 5 8.51 5.86 8.22
N ARG A 6 8.81 4.90 7.36
CA ARG A 6 10.10 4.87 6.66
C ARG A 6 9.89 4.54 5.19
N LYS A 7 10.85 4.90 4.37
CA LYS A 7 10.76 4.61 2.94
C LYS A 7 10.77 3.10 2.70
N MET A 8 9.92 2.66 1.79
CA MET A 8 9.89 1.26 1.37
C MET A 8 11.15 0.93 0.58
N LYS A 9 11.74 -0.21 0.88
CA LYS A 9 12.91 -0.69 0.14
C LYS A 9 12.47 -1.41 -1.14
N VAL A 10 13.35 -1.43 -2.13
CA VAL A 10 13.06 -2.09 -3.42
C VAL A 10 12.60 -3.53 -3.20
N GLY A 11 13.26 -4.27 -2.32
CA GLY A 11 12.91 -5.66 -2.04
C GLY A 11 11.59 -5.85 -1.32
N GLU A 12 11.00 -4.79 -0.78
CA GLU A 12 9.71 -4.87 -0.09
C GLU A 12 8.53 -4.59 -1.01
N PHE A 13 8.78 -4.04 -2.20
CA PHE A 13 7.71 -3.64 -3.11
C PHE A 13 6.84 -4.82 -3.56
N SER A 14 7.45 -5.96 -3.86
CA SER A 14 6.69 -7.12 -4.34
C SER A 14 5.69 -7.62 -3.31
N THR A 15 6.06 -7.59 -2.04
CA THR A 15 5.16 -7.97 -0.95
C THR A 15 4.01 -6.99 -0.84
N TYR A 16 4.31 -5.69 -0.89
CA TYR A 16 3.27 -4.66 -0.88
C TYR A 16 2.33 -4.80 -2.07
N ALA A 17 2.88 -4.99 -3.28
CA ALA A 17 2.06 -5.14 -4.49
C ALA A 17 1.11 -6.33 -4.38
N ALA A 18 1.54 -7.43 -3.76
CA ALA A 18 0.67 -8.58 -3.55
C ALA A 18 -0.51 -8.24 -2.63
N TYR A 19 -0.28 -7.48 -1.56
CA TYR A 19 -1.38 -7.01 -0.71
C TYR A 19 -2.33 -6.08 -1.45
N PHE A 20 -1.78 -5.14 -2.21
CA PHE A 20 -2.58 -4.20 -3.00
C PHE A 20 -3.50 -4.94 -3.97
N VAL A 21 -2.93 -5.89 -4.73
CA VAL A 21 -3.69 -6.66 -5.70
C VAL A 21 -4.81 -7.46 -5.02
N ALA A 22 -4.50 -8.13 -3.91
CA ALA A 22 -5.48 -8.95 -3.20
C ALA A 22 -6.64 -8.09 -2.67
N GLU A 23 -6.36 -6.95 -2.05
CA GLU A 23 -7.39 -6.08 -1.49
C GLU A 23 -8.24 -5.42 -2.59
N TYR A 24 -7.59 -4.94 -3.64
CA TYR A 24 -8.29 -4.31 -4.76
C TYR A 24 -9.18 -5.32 -5.48
N ALA A 25 -8.69 -6.55 -5.67
CA ALA A 25 -9.49 -7.60 -6.31
C ALA A 25 -10.76 -7.91 -5.50
N LYS A 26 -10.67 -7.92 -4.17
CA LYS A 26 -11.84 -8.11 -3.32
C LYS A 26 -12.89 -7.02 -3.57
N GLU A 27 -12.45 -5.76 -3.64
CA GLU A 27 -13.36 -4.64 -3.89
C GLU A 27 -14.03 -4.76 -5.25
N ILE A 28 -13.27 -5.09 -6.30
CA ILE A 28 -13.83 -5.23 -7.64
C ILE A 28 -14.85 -6.38 -7.69
N THR A 29 -14.52 -7.51 -7.07
CA THR A 29 -15.43 -8.65 -7.03
C THR A 29 -16.75 -8.30 -6.34
N GLN A 30 -16.66 -7.61 -5.19
CA GLN A 30 -17.87 -7.23 -4.44
C GLN A 30 -18.72 -6.23 -5.19
N ASN A 31 -18.10 -5.29 -5.90
CA ASN A 31 -18.82 -4.19 -6.54
C ASN A 31 -19.33 -4.52 -7.94
N TYR A 32 -18.61 -5.35 -8.69
CA TYR A 32 -18.93 -5.61 -10.09
C TYR A 32 -19.28 -7.05 -10.41
N GLY A 33 -19.10 -7.97 -9.47
CA GLY A 33 -19.45 -9.38 -9.68
C GLY A 33 -18.57 -10.10 -10.69
N TYR A 34 -17.39 -9.59 -10.98
CA TYR A 34 -16.47 -10.25 -11.92
C TYR A 34 -15.86 -11.51 -11.31
N SER A 35 -15.36 -12.41 -12.16
CA SER A 35 -14.64 -13.58 -11.69
C SER A 35 -13.34 -13.16 -10.99
N ILE A 36 -12.83 -14.01 -10.10
CA ILE A 36 -11.61 -13.72 -9.35
C ILE A 36 -10.42 -13.55 -10.31
N GLU A 37 -10.36 -14.37 -11.36
CA GLU A 37 -9.29 -14.28 -12.36
C GLU A 37 -9.28 -12.92 -13.06
N LYS A 38 -10.46 -12.43 -13.44
CA LYS A 38 -10.59 -11.14 -14.09
C LYS A 38 -10.21 -10.00 -13.15
N THR A 39 -10.65 -10.06 -11.89
CA THR A 39 -10.34 -9.00 -10.92
C THR A 39 -8.86 -8.94 -10.58
N LEU A 40 -8.19 -10.09 -10.48
CA LEU A 40 -6.74 -10.12 -10.25
C LEU A 40 -5.98 -9.50 -11.43
N ALA A 41 -6.39 -9.81 -12.67
CA ALA A 41 -5.76 -9.24 -13.85
C ALA A 41 -5.91 -7.73 -13.89
N ILE A 42 -7.10 -7.21 -13.56
CA ILE A 42 -7.35 -5.76 -13.50
C ILE A 42 -6.47 -5.11 -12.44
N ALA A 43 -6.42 -5.69 -11.24
CA ALA A 43 -5.66 -5.12 -10.15
C ALA A 43 -4.16 -5.11 -10.45
N GLU A 44 -3.64 -6.19 -11.03
CA GLU A 44 -2.23 -6.26 -11.43
C GLU A 44 -1.90 -5.23 -12.49
N GLN A 45 -2.78 -5.05 -13.47
CA GLN A 45 -2.55 -4.06 -14.51
C GLN A 45 -2.59 -2.64 -13.95
N ASP A 46 -3.50 -2.35 -13.03
CA ASP A 46 -3.61 -1.04 -12.43
C ASP A 46 -2.36 -0.66 -11.65
N ILE A 47 -1.81 -1.56 -10.85
CA ILE A 47 -0.61 -1.23 -10.10
C ILE A 47 0.61 -1.08 -11.02
N LYS A 48 0.68 -1.83 -12.11
CA LYS A 48 1.75 -1.68 -13.09
C LYS A 48 1.65 -0.34 -13.82
N ASN A 49 0.43 0.12 -14.10
CA ASN A 49 0.21 1.40 -14.74
C ASN A 49 0.55 2.57 -13.81
N ASP A 50 0.19 2.46 -12.55
CA ASP A 50 0.37 3.54 -11.57
C ASP A 50 1.79 3.59 -11.00
N LEU A 51 2.43 2.44 -10.85
CA LEU A 51 3.77 2.33 -10.30
C LEU A 51 4.68 1.52 -11.23
N PRO A 52 4.91 2.02 -12.46
CA PRO A 52 5.70 1.26 -13.45
C PRO A 52 7.15 1.03 -13.04
N GLU A 53 7.67 1.86 -12.15
CA GLU A 53 9.03 1.74 -11.66
C GLU A 53 9.08 1.36 -10.17
N GLY A 54 7.97 0.80 -9.65
CA GLY A 54 7.90 0.39 -8.25
C GLY A 54 8.16 1.56 -7.31
N VAL A 55 9.07 1.38 -6.37
CA VAL A 55 9.41 2.43 -5.39
C VAL A 55 10.09 3.64 -6.02
N ALA A 56 10.59 3.52 -7.24
CA ALA A 56 11.26 4.61 -7.95
C ALA A 56 10.34 5.40 -8.88
N THR A 57 9.04 5.12 -8.86
CA THR A 57 8.07 5.82 -9.72
C THR A 57 8.02 7.29 -9.35
N PRO A 58 8.24 8.22 -10.32
CA PRO A 58 8.24 9.65 -10.03
C PRO A 58 6.94 10.14 -9.40
N ASN A 59 7.05 11.07 -8.46
CA ASN A 59 5.91 11.71 -7.78
C ASN A 59 5.04 10.75 -6.98
N ASN A 60 5.54 9.56 -6.69
CA ASN A 60 4.88 8.57 -5.85
C ASN A 60 5.82 8.18 -4.73
N TYR A 61 5.26 8.05 -3.54
CA TYR A 61 6.04 7.73 -2.34
C TYR A 61 5.41 6.56 -1.63
N LEU A 62 6.22 5.53 -1.44
CA LEU A 62 5.79 4.30 -0.75
C LEU A 62 6.52 4.22 0.58
N LEU A 63 5.76 4.10 1.64
CA LEU A 63 6.29 4.05 3.00
C LEU A 63 5.86 2.77 3.68
N CYS A 64 6.73 2.28 4.55
CA CYS A 64 6.38 1.20 5.47
C CYS A 64 6.05 1.81 6.83
N ILE A 65 5.03 1.27 7.46
CA ILE A 65 4.61 1.71 8.80
C ILE A 65 5.16 0.70 9.79
N GLU A 66 5.95 1.17 10.75
CA GLU A 66 6.56 0.32 11.76
C GLU A 66 6.12 0.69 13.16
N LEU A 67 5.94 -0.33 13.98
CA LEU A 67 5.62 -0.18 15.39
C LEU A 67 6.89 -0.50 16.19
N TYR A 68 7.33 0.45 17.00
CA TYR A 68 8.51 0.29 17.86
C TYR A 68 8.07 0.06 19.30
N GLN A 69 8.63 -0.99 19.90
CA GLN A 69 8.44 -1.29 21.32
C GLN A 69 9.82 -1.56 21.91
N GLY A 70 10.40 -0.56 22.56
CA GLY A 70 11.77 -0.63 23.02
C GLY A 70 12.74 -0.75 21.86
N ILE A 71 13.54 -1.83 21.84
CA ILE A 71 14.50 -2.07 20.76
C ILE A 71 13.92 -2.87 19.60
N LYS A 72 12.68 -3.36 19.75
CA LYS A 72 12.04 -4.15 18.71
C LYS A 72 11.22 -3.28 17.78
N SER A 73 11.24 -3.61 16.50
CA SER A 73 10.37 -2.96 15.52
C SER A 73 9.64 -4.02 14.72
N GLU A 74 8.43 -3.70 14.30
CA GLU A 74 7.59 -4.62 13.56
C GLU A 74 6.87 -3.88 12.45
N LEU A 75 6.90 -4.43 11.24
CA LEU A 75 6.16 -3.87 10.11
C LEU A 75 4.67 -4.13 10.33
N ILE A 76 3.88 -3.07 10.36
CA ILE A 76 2.44 -3.19 10.61
C ILE A 76 1.58 -2.72 9.44
N GLY A 77 2.16 -2.06 8.45
CA GLY A 77 1.37 -1.60 7.32
C GLY A 77 2.17 -0.83 6.29
N TYR A 78 1.44 -0.25 5.34
CA TYR A 78 2.00 0.48 4.21
C TYR A 78 1.18 1.73 3.93
N LEU A 79 1.85 2.75 3.37
CA LEU A 79 1.21 3.97 2.94
C LEU A 79 1.77 4.35 1.56
N TRP A 80 0.88 4.63 0.62
CA TRP A 80 1.23 5.13 -0.70
C TRP A 80 0.57 6.48 -0.89
N TYR A 81 1.38 7.51 -1.15
CA TYR A 81 0.83 8.81 -1.52
C TYR A 81 1.53 9.33 -2.76
N GLY A 82 0.81 10.20 -3.50
CA GLY A 82 1.34 10.83 -4.69
C GLY A 82 1.37 12.35 -4.52
N LEU A 83 2.28 13.00 -5.24
CA LEU A 83 2.33 14.45 -5.31
C LEU A 83 1.81 14.91 -6.65
N ARG A 84 1.04 16.01 -6.63
CA ARG A 84 0.50 16.66 -7.81
C ARG A 84 0.74 18.16 -7.71
N ASP A 85 0.45 18.89 -8.80
CA ASP A 85 0.58 20.35 -8.85
C ASP A 85 2.00 20.79 -8.49
N GLU A 86 2.98 20.14 -9.10
CA GLU A 86 4.40 20.44 -8.90
C GLU A 86 4.83 20.28 -7.43
N GLY A 87 4.25 19.29 -6.75
CA GLY A 87 4.59 18.99 -5.37
C GLY A 87 3.81 19.77 -4.34
N LYS A 88 2.82 20.55 -4.76
CA LYS A 88 2.03 21.38 -3.83
C LYS A 88 0.89 20.61 -3.16
N THR A 89 0.43 19.52 -3.76
CA THR A 89 -0.71 18.76 -3.25
C THR A 89 -0.30 17.29 -3.09
N ALA A 90 -0.60 16.71 -1.93
CA ALA A 90 -0.36 15.30 -1.67
C ALA A 90 -1.70 14.56 -1.59
N PHE A 91 -1.76 13.39 -2.20
CA PHE A 91 -2.95 12.52 -2.17
C PHE A 91 -2.57 11.18 -1.59
N ILE A 92 -3.35 10.69 -0.63
CA ILE A 92 -3.21 9.31 -0.16
C ILE A 92 -3.93 8.41 -1.16
N LEU A 93 -3.18 7.53 -1.81
CA LEU A 93 -3.70 6.61 -2.81
C LEU A 93 -4.03 5.26 -2.20
N ASP A 94 -3.31 4.86 -1.16
CA ASP A 94 -3.55 3.61 -0.46
C ASP A 94 -3.00 3.68 0.96
N PHE A 95 -3.74 3.11 1.89
CA PHE A 95 -3.33 2.95 3.28
C PHE A 95 -3.75 1.54 3.69
N TYR A 96 -2.78 0.71 4.05
CA TYR A 96 -3.06 -0.67 4.39
C TYR A 96 -2.39 -1.07 5.70
N LEU A 97 -3.15 -1.63 6.62
CA LEU A 97 -2.61 -2.26 7.81
C LEU A 97 -2.67 -3.77 7.64
N LEU A 98 -1.63 -4.47 8.08
CA LEU A 98 -1.64 -5.92 8.10
C LEU A 98 -2.80 -6.40 8.97
N GLU A 99 -3.43 -7.51 8.56
CA GLU A 99 -4.69 -7.96 9.15
C GLU A 99 -4.63 -8.09 10.67
N GLN A 100 -3.53 -8.58 11.21
CA GLN A 100 -3.39 -8.75 12.66
C GLN A 100 -3.37 -7.44 13.43
N PHE A 101 -3.22 -6.30 12.76
CA PHE A 101 -3.19 -4.98 13.39
C PHE A 101 -4.44 -4.15 13.12
N GLN A 102 -5.33 -4.65 12.29
CA GLN A 102 -6.59 -3.96 11.99
C GLN A 102 -7.52 -4.01 13.19
N GLY A 103 -8.22 -2.92 13.44
CA GLY A 103 -9.16 -2.85 14.56
C GLY A 103 -8.55 -2.61 15.92
N GLN A 104 -7.23 -2.40 16.00
CA GLN A 104 -6.55 -2.12 17.26
C GLN A 104 -6.34 -0.62 17.51
N GLY A 105 -6.93 0.21 16.66
CA GLY A 105 -6.83 1.66 16.83
C GLY A 105 -5.59 2.29 16.21
N HIS A 106 -4.69 1.51 15.65
CA HIS A 106 -3.42 2.02 15.11
C HIS A 106 -3.60 2.83 13.82
N GLY A 107 -4.61 2.51 13.02
CA GLY A 107 -4.82 3.10 11.71
C GLY A 107 -6.11 3.89 11.56
N LYS A 108 -6.67 4.30 12.63
CA LYS A 108 -7.92 5.07 12.59
C LYS A 108 -7.70 6.56 12.54
#